data_44a22c3c6415b86c557a94699b4e7611
#
_entry.id   44a22c3c6415b86c557a94699b4e7611
#
_cell.length_a   1.000
_cell.length_b   1.000
_cell.length_c   1.000
_cell.angle_alpha   90.00
_cell.angle_beta   90.00
_cell.angle_gamma   90.00
#
_symmetry.space_group_name_H-M   'P 1'
#
loop_
_entity.id
_entity.type
_entity.pdbx_description
1 polymer ?
#
loop_
_entity_poly.entity_id
_entity_poly.type
_entity_poly.pdbx_seq_one_letter_code
_entity_poly.pdbx_strand_id
1 'polypeptide(L)'
;MTENAIFWLRDDFRINDNSALSYAANNHPVVSVLYAYDKSIFDGKREAQKWWISRSLEEFDKDLEKININLEIVEGNHLSILQKLKKIDDVSIYWNKVYEPAEMEKENELIGHLKKNNINFRNFRGNVLNEFNEVKKGDGTPFKVFSPFWKNAERIFLEKVPNKIQKLNKLKKRKNLTKSNLLPKSILPKKNWYKKFENYWQPSEIKANENLILFLKENIFNYGIKRD
;
A
#
# COMPACT_ATOMS: atom_id res chain seq x y z
N MET A 1 -7.96 9.21 -21.30
CA MET A 1 -7.72 8.89 -19.87
C MET A 1 -8.99 9.20 -19.12
N THR A 2 -9.36 8.39 -18.14
CA THR A 2 -10.53 8.62 -17.28
C THR A 2 -10.32 9.88 -16.42
N GLU A 3 -11.41 10.58 -16.07
CA GLU A 3 -11.31 11.73 -15.16
C GLU A 3 -10.94 11.30 -13.74
N ASN A 4 -11.41 10.12 -13.34
CA ASN A 4 -11.36 9.63 -11.98
C ASN A 4 -10.40 8.47 -11.83
N ALA A 5 -9.61 8.47 -10.76
CA ALA A 5 -8.78 7.35 -10.38
C ALA A 5 -9.02 6.93 -8.92
N ILE A 6 -8.96 5.64 -8.69
CA ILE A 6 -8.96 5.05 -7.36
C ILE A 6 -7.60 4.38 -7.14
N PHE A 7 -6.88 4.82 -6.14
CA PHE A 7 -5.78 4.07 -5.58
C PHE A 7 -6.34 3.08 -4.55
N TRP A 8 -6.32 1.80 -4.89
CA TRP A 8 -6.73 0.75 -3.95
C TRP A 8 -5.61 0.45 -2.99
N LEU A 9 -5.71 1.00 -1.80
CA LEU A 9 -4.75 0.86 -0.71
C LEU A 9 -4.78 -0.58 -0.17
N ARG A 10 -3.61 -1.17 -0.05
CA ARG A 10 -3.40 -2.48 0.58
C ARG A 10 -2.72 -2.25 1.94
N ASP A 11 -1.48 -2.67 2.12
CA ASP A 11 -0.73 -2.51 3.37
C ASP A 11 0.41 -1.47 3.24
N ASP A 12 0.32 -0.58 2.27
CA ASP A 12 1.35 0.40 1.90
C ASP A 12 0.96 1.84 2.27
N PHE A 13 0.77 2.10 3.56
CA PHE A 13 0.32 3.38 4.14
C PHE A 13 1.39 4.48 4.02
N ARG A 14 1.76 4.86 2.79
CA ARG A 14 2.73 5.91 2.50
C ARG A 14 2.39 6.68 1.23
N ILE A 15 2.78 7.95 1.21
CA ILE A 15 2.65 8.82 0.03
C ILE A 15 3.91 8.75 -0.83
N ASN A 16 5.10 8.80 -0.20
CA ASN A 16 6.36 8.78 -0.91
C ASN A 16 6.70 7.36 -1.37
N ASP A 17 7.41 7.26 -2.51
CA ASP A 17 7.80 5.98 -3.08
C ASP A 17 6.60 5.01 -3.26
N ASN A 18 5.47 5.55 -3.66
CA ASN A 18 4.23 4.79 -3.91
C ASN A 18 3.90 4.86 -5.40
N SER A 19 4.30 3.82 -6.13
CA SER A 19 4.21 3.81 -7.60
C SER A 19 2.78 3.94 -8.11
N ALA A 20 1.83 3.24 -7.49
CA ALA A 20 0.42 3.27 -7.91
C ALA A 20 -0.22 4.62 -7.61
N LEU A 21 -0.02 5.18 -6.41
CA LEU A 21 -0.53 6.49 -6.04
C LEU A 21 0.09 7.60 -6.89
N SER A 22 1.41 7.54 -7.13
CA SER A 22 2.11 8.50 -7.98
C SER A 22 1.62 8.45 -9.42
N TYR A 23 1.38 7.26 -9.96
CA TYR A 23 0.83 7.11 -11.30
C TYR A 23 -0.59 7.68 -11.38
N ALA A 24 -1.46 7.35 -10.43
CA ALA A 24 -2.81 7.89 -10.38
C ALA A 24 -2.80 9.43 -10.35
N ALA A 25 -2.02 10.02 -9.45
CA ALA A 25 -1.94 11.47 -9.26
C ALA A 25 -1.34 12.22 -10.47
N ASN A 26 -0.44 11.60 -11.22
CA ASN A 26 0.16 12.22 -12.40
C ASN A 26 -0.69 12.10 -13.67
N ASN A 27 -1.65 11.18 -13.70
CA ASN A 27 -2.43 10.90 -14.91
C ASN A 27 -3.92 11.23 -14.79
N HIS A 28 -4.40 11.62 -13.60
CA HIS A 28 -5.81 11.93 -13.37
C HIS A 28 -5.98 13.20 -12.53
N PRO A 29 -6.94 14.05 -12.90
CA PRO A 29 -7.21 15.29 -12.14
C PRO A 29 -7.87 15.00 -10.78
N VAL A 30 -8.49 13.84 -10.62
CA VAL A 30 -9.19 13.44 -9.40
C VAL A 30 -8.75 12.05 -8.97
N VAL A 31 -8.21 11.95 -7.75
CA VAL A 31 -7.79 10.69 -7.15
C VAL A 31 -8.45 10.52 -5.79
N SER A 32 -8.94 9.32 -5.52
CA SER A 32 -9.38 8.89 -4.19
C SER A 32 -8.60 7.66 -3.78
N VAL A 33 -8.31 7.54 -2.49
CA VAL A 33 -7.72 6.33 -1.91
C VAL A 33 -8.84 5.49 -1.31
N LEU A 34 -8.90 4.22 -1.64
CA LEU A 34 -9.90 3.28 -1.13
C LEU A 34 -9.21 2.20 -0.29
N TYR A 35 -9.55 2.11 0.97
CA TYR A 35 -9.19 0.99 1.84
C TYR A 35 -10.39 0.07 2.01
N ALA A 36 -10.28 -1.15 1.47
CA ALA A 36 -11.30 -2.17 1.63
C ALA A 36 -11.12 -2.92 2.93
N TYR A 37 -12.14 -2.90 3.78
CA TYR A 37 -12.15 -3.55 5.08
C TYR A 37 -13.08 -4.76 5.05
N ASP A 38 -12.51 -5.96 5.00
CA ASP A 38 -13.27 -7.21 5.15
C ASP A 38 -13.29 -7.61 6.62
N LYS A 39 -14.45 -7.50 7.24
CA LYS A 39 -14.62 -7.80 8.66
C LYS A 39 -14.22 -9.22 9.03
N SER A 40 -14.48 -10.20 8.17
CA SER A 40 -14.15 -11.60 8.42
C SER A 40 -12.63 -11.82 8.49
N ILE A 41 -11.88 -11.20 7.59
CA ILE A 41 -10.42 -11.23 7.58
C ILE A 41 -9.86 -10.44 8.78
N PHE A 42 -10.47 -9.29 9.05
CA PHE A 42 -10.01 -8.40 10.11
C PHE A 42 -10.25 -8.97 11.51
N ASP A 43 -11.36 -9.66 11.71
CA ASP A 43 -11.66 -10.32 12.98
C ASP A 43 -10.63 -11.44 13.31
N GLY A 44 -10.02 -12.04 12.29
CA GLY A 44 -8.89 -12.97 12.44
C GLY A 44 -7.55 -12.31 12.76
N LYS A 45 -7.40 -10.99 12.56
CA LYS A 45 -6.15 -10.28 12.88
C LYS A 45 -5.95 -10.16 14.40
N ARG A 46 -4.67 -10.25 14.80
CA ARG A 46 -4.29 -10.03 16.21
C ARG A 46 -4.53 -8.57 16.61
N GLU A 47 -4.85 -8.34 17.85
CA GLU A 47 -5.19 -7.01 18.39
C GLU A 47 -4.08 -5.96 18.14
N ALA A 48 -2.81 -6.34 18.20
CA ALA A 48 -1.69 -5.45 17.88
C ALA A 48 -1.69 -5.00 16.41
N GLN A 49 -2.02 -5.91 15.48
CA GLN A 49 -2.14 -5.59 14.07
C GLN A 49 -3.33 -4.64 13.82
N LYS A 50 -4.45 -4.86 14.49
CA LYS A 50 -5.62 -3.96 14.40
C LYS A 50 -5.28 -2.55 14.86
N TRP A 51 -4.59 -2.43 16.00
CA TRP A 51 -4.13 -1.13 16.50
C TRP A 51 -3.19 -0.45 15.50
N TRP A 52 -2.20 -1.19 15.00
CA TRP A 52 -1.23 -0.66 14.03
C TRP A 52 -1.90 -0.14 12.77
N ILE A 53 -2.77 -0.94 12.16
CA ILE A 53 -3.51 -0.56 10.95
C ILE A 53 -4.40 0.67 11.20
N SER A 54 -5.11 0.67 12.33
CA SER A 54 -5.98 1.81 12.71
C SER A 54 -5.19 3.12 12.78
N ARG A 55 -4.06 3.12 13.50
CA ARG A 55 -3.21 4.31 13.65
C ARG A 55 -2.52 4.70 12.33
N SER A 56 -2.09 3.72 11.54
CA SER A 56 -1.52 3.97 10.21
C SER A 56 -2.53 4.64 9.28
N LEU A 57 -3.78 4.19 9.28
CA LEU A 57 -4.85 4.80 8.48
C LEU A 57 -5.17 6.24 8.93
N GLU A 58 -5.21 6.50 10.24
CA GLU A 58 -5.43 7.85 10.79
C GLU A 58 -4.33 8.84 10.36
N GLU A 59 -3.07 8.43 10.45
CA GLU A 59 -1.95 9.28 10.06
C GLU A 59 -1.87 9.44 8.54
N PHE A 60 -2.12 8.37 7.80
CA PHE A 60 -2.13 8.40 6.34
C PHE A 60 -3.25 9.31 5.79
N ASP A 61 -4.43 9.31 6.40
CA ASP A 61 -5.53 10.21 6.04
C ASP A 61 -5.14 11.68 6.19
N LYS A 62 -4.50 12.05 7.32
CA LYS A 62 -3.95 13.39 7.55
C LYS A 62 -2.94 13.81 6.47
N ASP A 63 -2.10 12.87 6.03
CA ASP A 63 -1.10 13.17 5.00
C ASP A 63 -1.74 13.31 3.62
N LEU A 64 -2.75 12.50 3.31
CA LEU A 64 -3.54 12.61 2.08
C LEU A 64 -4.32 13.92 2.00
N GLU A 65 -4.88 14.40 3.12
CA GLU A 65 -5.59 15.68 3.18
C GLU A 65 -4.70 16.86 2.76
N LYS A 66 -3.40 16.83 3.08
CA LYS A 66 -2.44 17.89 2.70
C LYS A 66 -2.30 18.04 1.19
N ILE A 67 -2.57 16.97 0.44
CA ILE A 67 -2.49 16.95 -1.03
C ILE A 67 -3.87 16.87 -1.70
N ASN A 68 -4.94 17.09 -0.96
CA ASN A 68 -6.33 17.05 -1.41
C ASN A 68 -6.81 15.70 -1.95
N ILE A 69 -6.29 14.62 -1.42
CA ILE A 69 -6.78 13.26 -1.68
C ILE A 69 -7.63 12.81 -0.49
N ASN A 70 -8.76 12.16 -0.77
CA ASN A 70 -9.61 11.62 0.29
C ASN A 70 -9.30 10.13 0.49
N LEU A 71 -9.22 9.72 1.76
CA LEU A 71 -9.24 8.32 2.14
C LEU A 71 -10.69 7.87 2.36
N GLU A 72 -11.06 6.80 1.70
CA GLU A 72 -12.36 6.16 1.84
C GLU A 72 -12.18 4.76 2.42
N ILE A 73 -12.81 4.50 3.57
CA ILE A 73 -12.77 3.19 4.21
C ILE A 73 -14.13 2.53 4.01
N VAL A 74 -14.14 1.41 3.32
CA VAL A 74 -15.37 0.71 2.93
C VAL A 74 -15.36 -0.71 3.48
N GLU A 75 -16.42 -1.05 4.24
CA GLU A 75 -16.63 -2.41 4.69
C GLU A 75 -17.15 -3.27 3.52
N GLY A 76 -16.54 -4.42 3.34
CA GLY A 76 -16.89 -5.41 2.36
C GLY A 76 -15.69 -6.10 1.75
N ASN A 77 -15.91 -7.25 1.12
CA ASN A 77 -14.88 -7.91 0.34
C ASN A 77 -14.64 -7.15 -0.98
N HIS A 78 -13.51 -7.44 -1.63
CA HIS A 78 -13.12 -6.75 -2.87
C HIS A 78 -14.16 -6.85 -3.99
N LEU A 79 -14.94 -7.95 -4.09
CA LEU A 79 -15.98 -8.12 -5.10
C LEU A 79 -17.19 -7.24 -4.84
N SER A 80 -17.64 -7.14 -3.57
CA SER A 80 -18.76 -6.28 -3.19
C SER A 80 -18.44 -4.80 -3.40
N ILE A 81 -17.20 -4.43 -3.18
CA ILE A 81 -16.70 -3.07 -3.41
C ILE A 81 -16.66 -2.77 -4.90
N LEU A 82 -16.16 -3.69 -5.73
CA LEU A 82 -16.21 -3.54 -7.18
C LEU A 82 -17.62 -3.30 -7.72
N GLN A 83 -18.61 -3.98 -7.18
CA GLN A 83 -20.01 -3.75 -7.57
C GLN A 83 -20.49 -2.33 -7.25
N LYS A 84 -19.99 -1.74 -6.15
CA LYS A 84 -20.24 -0.32 -5.82
C LYS A 84 -19.50 0.62 -6.78
N LEU A 85 -18.25 0.29 -7.11
CA LEU A 85 -17.39 1.09 -7.99
C LEU A 85 -17.87 1.07 -9.45
N LYS A 86 -18.53 -0.01 -9.92
CA LYS A 86 -19.17 -0.06 -11.24
C LYS A 86 -20.23 1.02 -11.48
N LYS A 87 -20.78 1.59 -10.42
CA LYS A 87 -21.74 2.70 -10.49
C LYS A 87 -21.07 4.06 -10.68
N ILE A 88 -19.74 4.09 -10.73
CA ILE A 88 -18.95 5.30 -10.96
C ILE A 88 -18.50 5.26 -12.42
N ASP A 89 -19.08 6.14 -13.23
CA ASP A 89 -18.66 6.29 -14.61
C ASP A 89 -17.22 6.78 -14.69
N ASP A 90 -16.51 6.32 -15.72
CA ASP A 90 -15.18 6.79 -16.10
C ASP A 90 -14.14 6.73 -14.96
N VAL A 91 -13.95 5.55 -14.37
CA VAL A 91 -12.98 5.30 -13.30
C VAL A 91 -11.86 4.36 -13.76
N SER A 92 -10.62 4.66 -13.35
CA SER A 92 -9.48 3.74 -13.42
C SER A 92 -9.03 3.32 -12.04
N ILE A 93 -8.57 2.08 -11.88
CA ILE A 93 -8.20 1.52 -10.58
C ILE A 93 -6.72 1.14 -10.59
N TYR A 94 -5.97 1.59 -9.57
CA TYR A 94 -4.54 1.38 -9.42
C TYR A 94 -4.21 0.81 -8.06
N TRP A 95 -3.23 -0.12 -7.97
CA TRP A 95 -2.74 -0.64 -6.70
C TRP A 95 -1.29 -1.12 -6.81
N ASN A 96 -0.62 -1.24 -5.67
CA ASN A 96 0.64 -1.93 -5.57
C ASN A 96 0.39 -3.40 -5.21
N LYS A 97 1.10 -4.31 -5.87
CA LYS A 97 0.96 -5.75 -5.67
C LYS A 97 1.30 -6.16 -4.23
N VAL A 98 0.63 -7.18 -3.77
CA VAL A 98 0.99 -7.96 -2.58
C VAL A 98 1.42 -9.35 -3.00
N TYR A 99 2.27 -9.99 -2.20
CA TYR A 99 2.96 -11.22 -2.61
C TYR A 99 2.62 -12.42 -1.72
N GLU A 100 1.72 -12.26 -0.78
CA GLU A 100 1.17 -13.35 -0.02
C GLU A 100 0.25 -14.22 -0.91
N PRO A 101 0.39 -15.56 -0.92
CA PRO A 101 -0.36 -16.41 -1.85
C PRO A 101 -1.87 -16.18 -1.84
N ALA A 102 -2.48 -16.10 -0.65
CA ALA A 102 -3.93 -15.86 -0.53
C ALA A 102 -4.37 -14.49 -1.07
N GLU A 103 -3.51 -13.47 -0.93
CA GLU A 103 -3.80 -12.14 -1.46
C GLU A 103 -3.57 -12.07 -2.99
N MET A 104 -2.61 -12.84 -3.51
CA MET A 104 -2.40 -12.98 -4.96
C MET A 104 -3.59 -13.66 -5.63
N GLU A 105 -4.18 -14.68 -5.02
CA GLU A 105 -5.40 -15.32 -5.52
C GLU A 105 -6.56 -14.32 -5.62
N LYS A 106 -6.81 -13.55 -4.57
CA LYS A 106 -7.83 -12.49 -4.57
C LYS A 106 -7.54 -11.40 -5.60
N GLU A 107 -6.27 -11.04 -5.80
CA GLU A 107 -5.88 -10.08 -6.83
C GLU A 107 -6.18 -10.62 -8.24
N ASN A 108 -5.93 -11.91 -8.50
CA ASN A 108 -6.25 -12.54 -9.76
C ASN A 108 -7.77 -12.58 -10.03
N GLU A 109 -8.58 -12.86 -9.02
CA GLU A 109 -10.04 -12.78 -9.11
C GLU A 109 -10.50 -11.35 -9.42
N LEU A 110 -9.93 -10.37 -8.72
CA LEU A 110 -10.19 -8.95 -8.95
C LEU A 110 -9.90 -8.57 -10.40
N ILE A 111 -8.73 -8.94 -10.91
CA ILE A 111 -8.32 -8.68 -12.30
C ILE A 111 -9.30 -9.30 -13.29
N GLY A 112 -9.74 -10.53 -13.05
CA GLY A 112 -10.75 -11.20 -13.86
C GLY A 112 -12.07 -10.40 -13.94
N HIS A 113 -12.53 -9.89 -12.80
CA HIS A 113 -13.74 -9.06 -12.73
C HIS A 113 -13.57 -7.70 -13.41
N LEU A 114 -12.42 -7.04 -13.25
CA LEU A 114 -12.16 -5.75 -13.90
C LEU A 114 -12.15 -5.90 -15.43
N LYS A 115 -11.49 -6.92 -15.96
CA LYS A 115 -11.48 -7.24 -17.40
C LYS A 115 -12.89 -7.51 -17.93
N LYS A 116 -13.65 -8.35 -17.25
CA LYS A 116 -15.05 -8.71 -17.65
C LYS A 116 -15.96 -7.47 -17.72
N ASN A 117 -15.68 -6.44 -16.95
CA ASN A 117 -16.50 -5.23 -16.88
C ASN A 117 -15.88 -4.04 -17.61
N ASN A 118 -14.81 -4.23 -18.39
CA ASN A 118 -14.11 -3.19 -19.13
C ASN A 118 -13.67 -2.00 -18.25
N ILE A 119 -13.30 -2.26 -16.99
CA ILE A 119 -12.78 -1.24 -16.08
C ILE A 119 -11.28 -1.14 -16.29
N ASN A 120 -10.78 0.06 -16.54
CA ASN A 120 -9.36 0.32 -16.68
C ASN A 120 -8.63 0.09 -15.34
N PHE A 121 -7.52 -0.64 -15.39
CA PHE A 121 -6.71 -0.87 -14.21
C PHE A 121 -5.24 -1.05 -14.55
N ARG A 122 -4.39 -0.82 -13.56
CA ARG A 122 -2.97 -1.16 -13.60
C ARG A 122 -2.45 -1.44 -12.19
N ASN A 123 -1.68 -2.51 -12.04
CA ASN A 123 -0.93 -2.78 -10.82
C ASN A 123 0.56 -2.43 -11.00
N PHE A 124 1.21 -2.18 -9.89
CA PHE A 124 2.61 -1.81 -9.84
C PHE A 124 3.36 -2.74 -8.90
N ARG A 125 4.69 -2.74 -9.00
CA ARG A 125 5.52 -3.43 -8.02
C ARG A 125 5.20 -2.92 -6.63
N GLY A 126 5.02 -3.85 -5.69
CA GLY A 126 4.73 -3.53 -4.29
C GLY A 126 6.01 -3.36 -3.45
N ASN A 127 6.07 -4.10 -2.36
CA ASN A 127 7.11 -4.00 -1.33
C ASN A 127 8.33 -4.93 -1.55
N VAL A 128 8.56 -5.38 -2.77
CA VAL A 128 9.74 -6.22 -3.12
C VAL A 128 10.72 -5.44 -3.99
N LEU A 129 12.01 -5.70 -3.81
CA LEU A 129 13.06 -5.07 -4.61
C LEU A 129 13.05 -5.57 -6.05
N ASN A 130 12.81 -6.86 -6.25
CA ASN A 130 12.68 -7.49 -7.55
C ASN A 130 11.41 -8.36 -7.59
N GLU A 131 10.73 -8.43 -8.71
CA GLU A 131 9.63 -9.37 -8.92
C GLU A 131 10.17 -10.80 -8.96
N PHE A 132 9.38 -11.78 -8.53
CA PHE A 132 9.81 -13.20 -8.44
C PHE A 132 10.28 -13.79 -9.77
N ASN A 133 9.78 -13.28 -10.88
CA ASN A 133 10.12 -13.72 -12.23
C ASN A 133 11.30 -12.96 -12.85
N GLU A 134 11.83 -11.94 -12.21
CA GLU A 134 12.96 -11.14 -12.70
C GLU A 134 14.31 -11.79 -12.38
N VAL A 135 14.42 -12.49 -11.24
CA VAL A 135 15.66 -13.12 -10.80
C VAL A 135 15.64 -14.61 -11.07
N LYS A 136 16.14 -14.99 -12.25
CA LYS A 136 16.17 -16.37 -12.71
C LYS A 136 17.56 -16.74 -13.25
N LYS A 137 17.84 -18.04 -13.33
CA LYS A 137 19.00 -18.56 -14.04
C LYS A 137 18.86 -18.36 -15.54
N GLY A 138 19.94 -18.57 -16.29
CA GLY A 138 19.94 -18.50 -17.75
C GLY A 138 18.98 -19.50 -18.44
N ASP A 139 18.64 -20.59 -17.77
CA ASP A 139 17.65 -21.59 -18.21
C ASP A 139 16.19 -21.23 -17.84
N GLY A 140 15.97 -20.07 -17.22
CA GLY A 140 14.65 -19.61 -16.79
C GLY A 140 14.16 -20.19 -15.46
N THR A 141 14.93 -21.11 -14.82
CA THR A 141 14.55 -21.71 -13.53
C THR A 141 14.97 -20.83 -12.34
N PRO A 142 14.30 -20.95 -11.18
CA PRO A 142 14.68 -20.20 -9.99
C PRO A 142 16.02 -20.69 -9.41
N PHE A 143 16.72 -19.79 -8.73
CA PHE A 143 17.89 -20.15 -7.96
C PHE A 143 17.51 -20.96 -6.72
N LYS A 144 18.27 -22.02 -6.42
CA LYS A 144 18.09 -22.83 -5.20
C LYS A 144 19.07 -22.48 -4.10
N VAL A 145 20.09 -21.65 -4.40
CA VAL A 145 21.17 -21.26 -3.47
C VAL A 145 21.23 -19.75 -3.39
N PHE A 146 21.40 -19.24 -2.18
CA PHE A 146 21.32 -17.79 -1.89
C PHE A 146 22.40 -16.96 -2.62
N SER A 147 23.66 -17.37 -2.55
CA SER A 147 24.77 -16.53 -3.08
C SER A 147 24.64 -16.20 -4.57
N PRO A 148 24.41 -17.16 -5.48
CA PRO A 148 24.18 -16.82 -6.88
C PRO A 148 22.85 -16.09 -7.12
N PHE A 149 21.81 -16.36 -6.31
CA PHE A 149 20.58 -15.59 -6.34
C PHE A 149 20.87 -14.13 -6.01
N TRP A 150 21.52 -13.86 -4.87
CA TRP A 150 21.80 -12.51 -4.40
C TRP A 150 22.63 -11.70 -5.41
N LYS A 151 23.70 -12.29 -5.94
CA LYS A 151 24.54 -11.63 -6.94
C LYS A 151 23.73 -11.16 -8.18
N ASN A 152 22.77 -11.96 -8.64
CA ASN A 152 21.90 -11.58 -9.74
C ASN A 152 20.82 -10.57 -9.32
N ALA A 153 20.22 -10.75 -8.16
CA ALA A 153 19.20 -9.85 -7.62
C ALA A 153 19.76 -8.44 -7.40
N GLU A 154 20.94 -8.34 -6.80
CA GLU A 154 21.65 -7.07 -6.57
C GLU A 154 21.94 -6.34 -7.89
N ARG A 155 22.50 -7.02 -8.89
CA ARG A 155 22.76 -6.45 -10.20
C ARG A 155 21.50 -5.90 -10.83
N ILE A 156 20.42 -6.69 -10.88
CA ILE A 156 19.14 -6.28 -11.47
C ILE A 156 18.56 -5.08 -10.70
N PHE A 157 18.66 -5.08 -9.38
CA PHE A 157 18.19 -3.97 -8.55
C PHE A 157 18.96 -2.68 -8.84
N LEU A 158 20.29 -2.74 -8.86
CA LEU A 158 21.14 -1.57 -9.14
C LEU A 158 20.93 -0.97 -10.54
N GLU A 159 20.62 -1.82 -11.54
CA GLU A 159 20.27 -1.36 -12.87
C GLU A 159 18.92 -0.62 -12.93
N LYS A 160 18.03 -0.86 -11.96
CA LYS A 160 16.64 -0.37 -11.96
C LYS A 160 16.35 0.69 -10.89
N VAL A 161 17.34 1.08 -10.09
CA VAL A 161 17.12 2.09 -9.05
C VAL A 161 16.50 3.35 -9.64
N PRO A 162 15.32 3.76 -9.22
CA PRO A 162 14.69 4.97 -9.74
C PRO A 162 15.50 6.21 -9.33
N ASN A 163 15.77 7.07 -10.28
CA ASN A 163 16.62 8.25 -10.10
C ASN A 163 16.04 9.32 -9.17
N LYS A 164 14.73 9.30 -8.90
CA LYS A 164 14.07 10.26 -7.98
C LYS A 164 12.72 9.75 -7.52
N ILE A 165 12.45 9.93 -6.23
CA ILE A 165 11.09 9.87 -5.67
C ILE A 165 10.32 11.08 -6.20
N GLN A 166 9.24 10.84 -6.96
CA GLN A 166 8.39 11.93 -7.44
C GLN A 166 7.54 12.46 -6.29
N LYS A 167 7.62 13.78 -6.05
CA LYS A 167 6.68 14.44 -5.13
C LYS A 167 5.32 14.55 -5.80
N LEU A 168 4.28 14.21 -5.07
CA LEU A 168 2.91 14.38 -5.53
C LEU A 168 2.51 15.86 -5.46
N ASN A 169 1.90 16.34 -6.53
CA ASN A 169 1.30 17.67 -6.57
C ASN A 169 -0.07 17.64 -5.87
N LYS A 170 -0.47 18.80 -5.34
CA LYS A 170 -1.79 18.97 -4.76
C LYS A 170 -2.87 18.85 -5.85
N LEU A 171 -3.84 17.98 -5.64
CA LEU A 171 -4.90 17.69 -6.59
C LEU A 171 -6.17 18.51 -6.33
N LYS A 172 -7.09 18.51 -7.29
CA LYS A 172 -8.43 19.06 -7.07
C LYS A 172 -9.16 18.20 -6.05
N LYS A 173 -9.68 18.81 -4.97
CA LYS A 173 -10.48 18.09 -3.97
C LYS A 173 -11.79 17.63 -4.58
N ARG A 174 -12.14 16.37 -4.36
CA ARG A 174 -13.39 15.77 -4.82
C ARG A 174 -14.35 15.50 -3.68
N LYS A 175 -15.67 15.40 -4.01
CA LYS A 175 -16.67 14.79 -3.13
C LYS A 175 -16.33 13.28 -2.97
N ASN A 176 -16.50 12.75 -1.76
CA ASN A 176 -16.24 11.36 -1.48
C ASN A 176 -17.08 10.45 -2.38
N LEU A 177 -16.48 9.38 -2.87
CA LEU A 177 -17.15 8.35 -3.68
C LEU A 177 -18.14 7.52 -2.85
N THR A 178 -17.90 7.44 -1.54
CA THR A 178 -18.73 6.73 -0.57
C THR A 178 -19.06 7.62 0.63
N LYS A 179 -20.11 7.31 1.38
CA LYS A 179 -20.53 8.12 2.53
C LYS A 179 -19.77 7.86 3.85
N SER A 180 -18.75 7.03 3.85
CA SER A 180 -18.07 6.61 5.09
C SER A 180 -16.66 7.15 5.18
N ASN A 181 -16.46 8.20 5.99
CA ASN A 181 -15.14 8.78 6.30
C ASN A 181 -14.65 8.44 7.70
N LEU A 182 -15.34 7.57 8.43
CA LEU A 182 -14.95 7.22 9.80
C LEU A 182 -14.38 5.81 9.82
N LEU A 183 -13.19 5.68 10.41
CA LEU A 183 -12.65 4.38 10.81
C LEU A 183 -13.74 3.61 11.58
N PRO A 184 -14.17 2.43 11.09
CA PRO A 184 -15.13 1.65 11.83
C PRO A 184 -14.57 1.36 13.23
N LYS A 185 -15.34 1.58 14.28
CA LYS A 185 -14.92 1.26 15.66
C LYS A 185 -14.49 -0.20 15.82
N SER A 186 -14.91 -1.07 14.90
CA SER A 186 -14.51 -2.48 14.82
C SER A 186 -13.04 -2.70 14.44
N ILE A 187 -12.35 -1.70 13.87
CA ILE A 187 -10.92 -1.79 13.56
C ILE A 187 -10.07 -1.61 14.83
N LEU A 188 -10.59 -0.89 15.83
CA LEU A 188 -9.86 -0.71 17.08
C LEU A 188 -9.91 -1.98 17.96
N PRO A 189 -8.83 -2.26 18.71
CA PRO A 189 -8.86 -3.27 19.74
C PRO A 189 -9.98 -3.03 20.76
N LYS A 190 -10.67 -4.09 21.18
CA LYS A 190 -11.77 -3.99 22.16
C LYS A 190 -11.31 -3.51 23.54
N LYS A 191 -10.06 -3.78 23.92
CA LYS A 191 -9.47 -3.40 25.21
C LYS A 191 -8.39 -2.34 25.02
N ASN A 192 -8.28 -1.39 25.91
CA ASN A 192 -7.34 -0.25 25.86
C ASN A 192 -5.90 -0.61 26.29
N TRP A 193 -5.45 -1.86 26.08
CA TRP A 193 -4.10 -2.29 26.42
C TRP A 193 -3.02 -1.55 25.64
N TYR A 194 -3.36 -1.05 24.45
CA TYR A 194 -2.45 -0.38 23.52
C TYR A 194 -1.99 1.02 23.97
N LYS A 195 -2.60 1.62 25.00
CA LYS A 195 -2.20 2.96 25.50
C LYS A 195 -0.71 3.05 25.82
N LYS A 196 -0.10 1.96 26.31
CA LYS A 196 1.35 1.91 26.54
C LYS A 196 2.16 1.94 25.24
N PHE A 197 1.64 1.40 24.15
CA PHE A 197 2.30 1.39 22.85
C PHE A 197 2.40 2.79 22.26
N GLU A 198 1.41 3.63 22.46
CA GLU A 198 1.37 5.01 21.96
C GLU A 198 2.54 5.86 22.49
N ASN A 199 3.14 5.49 23.62
CA ASN A 199 4.33 6.14 24.15
C ASN A 199 5.61 5.79 23.39
N TYR A 200 5.65 4.66 22.69
CA TYR A 200 6.84 4.12 22.02
C TYR A 200 6.72 4.05 20.50
N TRP A 201 5.48 3.90 20.01
CA TRP A 201 5.22 3.65 18.61
C TRP A 201 4.24 4.66 18.02
N GLN A 202 4.65 5.30 16.95
CA GLN A 202 3.80 6.17 16.14
C GLN A 202 3.81 5.63 14.70
N PRO A 203 2.77 4.87 14.29
CA PRO A 203 2.67 4.28 12.96
C PRO A 203 2.39 5.36 11.90
N SER A 204 3.44 6.00 11.40
CA SER A 204 3.35 7.00 10.34
C SER A 204 4.58 6.95 9.44
N GLU A 205 4.44 7.35 8.18
CA GLU A 205 5.55 7.48 7.23
C GLU A 205 6.60 8.47 7.72
N ILE A 206 6.18 9.60 8.27
CA ILE A 206 7.08 10.64 8.80
C ILE A 206 7.95 10.05 9.91
N LYS A 207 7.33 9.35 10.87
CA LYS A 207 8.07 8.77 12.01
C LYS A 207 9.00 7.65 11.58
N ALA A 208 8.60 6.84 10.61
CA ALA A 208 9.46 5.81 10.02
C ALA A 208 10.70 6.43 9.38
N ASN A 209 10.57 7.51 8.64
CA ASN A 209 11.68 8.24 8.02
C ASN A 209 12.59 8.90 9.07
N GLU A 210 12.04 9.52 10.12
CA GLU A 210 12.82 10.08 11.23
C GLU A 210 13.67 8.99 11.91
N ASN A 211 13.06 7.85 12.22
CA ASN A 211 13.75 6.72 12.84
C ASN A 211 14.84 6.13 11.92
N LEU A 212 14.58 6.05 10.60
CA LEU A 212 15.59 5.63 9.64
C LEU A 212 16.78 6.59 9.60
N ILE A 213 16.53 7.89 9.55
CA ILE A 213 17.61 8.91 9.57
C ILE A 213 18.43 8.82 10.85
N LEU A 214 17.78 8.67 12.00
CA LEU A 214 18.44 8.50 13.28
C LEU A 214 19.30 7.22 13.30
N PHE A 215 18.74 6.10 12.83
CA PHE A 215 19.46 4.84 12.71
C PHE A 215 20.71 4.97 11.83
N LEU A 216 20.59 5.60 10.67
CA LEU A 216 21.70 5.79 9.73
C LEU A 216 22.81 6.70 10.31
N LYS A 217 22.45 7.68 11.13
CA LYS A 217 23.42 8.59 11.75
C LYS A 217 24.14 7.98 12.94
N GLU A 218 23.43 7.26 13.81
CA GLU A 218 23.90 6.91 15.14
C GLU A 218 24.18 5.41 15.33
N ASN A 219 23.41 4.55 14.66
CA ASN A 219 23.38 3.14 15.00
C ASN A 219 23.93 2.21 13.94
N ILE A 220 23.97 2.63 12.67
CA ILE A 220 24.35 1.74 11.56
C ILE A 220 25.77 1.17 11.73
N PHE A 221 26.72 1.98 12.18
CA PHE A 221 28.11 1.55 12.38
C PHE A 221 28.31 0.57 13.54
N ASN A 222 27.37 0.58 14.48
CA ASN A 222 27.35 -0.31 15.64
C ASN A 222 26.35 -1.45 15.49
N TYR A 223 25.70 -1.57 14.33
CA TYR A 223 24.60 -2.53 14.12
C TYR A 223 25.04 -3.98 14.36
N GLY A 224 26.24 -4.36 13.89
CA GLY A 224 26.79 -5.70 14.09
C GLY A 224 27.02 -6.08 15.56
N ILE A 225 27.17 -5.10 16.44
CA ILE A 225 27.44 -5.30 17.89
C ILE A 225 26.15 -5.18 18.71
N LYS A 226 25.23 -4.30 18.28
CA LYS A 226 24.03 -3.92 19.07
C LYS A 226 22.71 -4.48 18.55
N ARG A 227 22.75 -5.36 17.54
CA ARG A 227 21.52 -5.89 16.92
C ARG A 227 20.80 -6.94 17.78
N ASP A 228 21.50 -7.58 18.73
CA ASP A 228 20.99 -8.65 19.61
C ASP A 228 20.65 -8.10 20.99
#